data_d3b7fe5aca3c03f3ba6b83e7fd62367f
#
_entry.id   d3b7fe5aca3c03f3ba6b83e7fd62367f
#
_cell.length_a   1.000
_cell.length_b   1.000
_cell.length_c   1.000
_cell.angle_alpha   90.00
_cell.angle_beta   90.00
_cell.angle_gamma   90.00
#
_symmetry.space_group_name_H-M   'P 1'
#
loop_
_entity.id
_entity.type
_entity.pdbx_description
1 polymer ?
#
loop_
_entity_poly.entity_id
_entity_poly.type
_entity_poly.pdbx_seq_one_letter_code
_entity_poly.pdbx_strand_id
1 'polypeptide(L)'
;MKYKLALLLTVTMLMPTATTALAAETSTTATETTKTASEANTAETTESGVWQLTFEEVLELAEENSSDLDNVAEKAEYLQDLKEDIWDITGSFSVPTVSYQQWVDDDVYSIYSQIQSISSSMTQNRYTEEITKLSLESTVKSYFTSILSDESSLEVAKKEAEVKKTQYLQGQTKNKMGLISDYDLRTLETEYKTAVDNVQTLERAIEEEYRSFNQLLGISDDTEYELKYDVEYTPYNMGQSMTQYIQNKLNTDYTIKQLEQNVDDAEFNKNYMSMSSTNSQSATNKYSYEEAKSTLKTAKEDKELAIQNAYNEVQELENQYETAQRNLETAKSNLELAELNYSLGRNTALDVTKAELDVEEAENTLSQIVYSHDMKVYQLESTELL
;
A
#
# COMPACT_ATOMS: atom_id res chain seq x y z
N MET A 1 42.61 -1.12 17.67
CA MET A 1 41.41 -1.96 17.48
C MET A 1 40.20 -1.05 17.63
N LYS A 2 39.63 -0.61 16.52
CA LYS A 2 38.38 0.18 16.49
C LYS A 2 37.44 -0.58 15.57
N TYR A 3 36.45 -1.23 16.13
CA TYR A 3 35.42 -1.92 15.38
C TYR A 3 34.44 -0.86 14.81
N LYS A 4 34.39 -0.73 13.48
CA LYS A 4 33.31 -0.03 12.80
C LYS A 4 32.15 -0.98 12.76
N LEU A 5 31.10 -0.65 13.49
CA LEU A 5 29.81 -1.32 13.44
C LEU A 5 29.10 -0.80 12.16
N ALA A 6 29.07 -1.60 11.12
CA ALA A 6 28.22 -1.37 9.99
C ALA A 6 26.80 -1.77 10.43
N LEU A 7 25.94 -0.78 10.59
CA LEU A 7 24.50 -1.00 10.85
C LEU A 7 23.87 -1.36 9.50
N LEU A 8 23.69 -2.66 9.26
CA LEU A 8 22.89 -3.16 8.15
C LEU A 8 21.43 -2.99 8.56
N LEU A 9 20.77 -1.95 8.06
CA LEU A 9 19.32 -1.77 8.22
C LEU A 9 18.65 -2.72 7.20
N THR A 10 18.34 -3.94 7.64
CA THR A 10 17.44 -4.81 6.88
C THR A 10 16.01 -4.33 7.14
N VAL A 11 15.49 -3.59 6.18
CA VAL A 11 14.05 -3.32 6.09
C VAL A 11 13.37 -4.64 5.70
N THR A 12 12.87 -5.37 6.69
CA THR A 12 11.97 -6.49 6.44
C THR A 12 10.59 -5.92 6.10
N MET A 13 10.29 -5.82 4.81
CA MET A 13 8.90 -5.64 4.37
C MET A 13 8.08 -6.84 4.86
N LEU A 14 7.19 -6.59 5.82
CA LEU A 14 6.13 -7.52 6.18
C LEU A 14 5.08 -7.44 5.06
N MET A 15 5.12 -8.37 4.11
CA MET A 15 4.00 -8.57 3.21
C MET A 15 2.82 -9.17 3.99
N PRO A 16 1.61 -8.66 3.85
CA PRO A 16 0.44 -9.35 4.37
C PRO A 16 0.28 -10.67 3.61
N THR A 17 0.36 -11.78 4.34
CA THR A 17 0.07 -13.10 3.78
C THR A 17 -1.42 -13.20 3.48
N ALA A 18 -1.78 -13.05 2.21
CA ALA A 18 -3.08 -13.44 1.72
C ALA A 18 -3.24 -14.95 1.92
N THR A 19 -4.17 -15.36 2.76
CA THR A 19 -4.60 -16.75 2.90
C THR A 19 -5.31 -17.17 1.61
N THR A 20 -4.60 -17.92 0.76
CA THR A 20 -5.19 -18.58 -0.41
C THR A 20 -6.16 -19.65 0.05
N ALA A 21 -7.45 -19.40 -0.10
CA ALA A 21 -8.45 -20.46 -0.09
C ALA A 21 -8.40 -21.21 -1.41
N LEU A 22 -8.11 -22.49 -1.33
CA LEU A 22 -8.07 -23.45 -2.43
C LEU A 22 -9.49 -23.65 -2.96
N ALA A 23 -9.80 -23.16 -4.17
CA ALA A 23 -11.02 -23.49 -4.88
C ALA A 23 -10.70 -24.37 -6.10
N ALA A 24 -11.47 -25.43 -6.25
CA ALA A 24 -11.33 -26.48 -7.22
C ALA A 24 -11.65 -26.03 -8.66
N GLU A 25 -10.91 -26.62 -9.60
CA GLU A 25 -11.09 -26.45 -11.05
C GLU A 25 -12.51 -26.80 -11.51
N THR A 26 -13.10 -25.91 -12.30
CA THR A 26 -14.07 -26.30 -13.33
C THR A 26 -13.79 -25.44 -14.58
N SER A 27 -13.29 -26.14 -15.58
CA SER A 27 -13.07 -25.68 -16.94
C SER A 27 -14.39 -25.24 -17.59
N THR A 28 -14.48 -23.98 -18.00
CA THR A 28 -15.45 -23.57 -19.00
C THR A 28 -14.82 -22.52 -19.93
N THR A 29 -14.94 -22.80 -21.20
CA THR A 29 -14.40 -22.15 -22.39
C THR A 29 -14.74 -20.65 -22.40
N ALA A 30 -13.73 -19.78 -22.32
CA ALA A 30 -13.90 -18.35 -22.50
C ALA A 30 -13.97 -18.01 -23.99
N THR A 31 -15.03 -17.32 -24.36
CA THR A 31 -15.19 -16.65 -25.66
C THR A 31 -14.50 -15.29 -25.53
N GLU A 32 -13.45 -15.09 -26.33
CA GLU A 32 -12.78 -13.80 -26.48
C GLU A 32 -13.77 -12.71 -26.93
N THR A 33 -14.00 -11.75 -26.09
CA THR A 33 -14.58 -10.47 -26.52
C THR A 33 -13.50 -9.41 -26.32
N THR A 34 -12.78 -9.13 -27.40
CA THR A 34 -11.87 -7.98 -27.49
C THR A 34 -12.70 -6.70 -27.34
N LYS A 35 -12.70 -6.10 -26.17
CA LYS A 35 -13.14 -4.72 -26.00
C LYS A 35 -12.00 -3.82 -26.49
N THR A 36 -12.24 -3.19 -27.62
CA THR A 36 -11.44 -2.10 -28.14
C THR A 36 -11.42 -0.97 -27.10
N ALA A 37 -10.23 -0.57 -26.67
CA ALA A 37 -10.05 0.60 -25.82
C ALA A 37 -10.68 1.81 -26.51
N SER A 38 -11.71 2.36 -25.87
CA SER A 38 -12.37 3.59 -26.28
C SER A 38 -11.57 4.75 -25.69
N GLU A 39 -11.26 5.67 -26.55
CA GLU A 39 -10.66 6.99 -26.40
C GLU A 39 -10.69 7.52 -24.95
N ALA A 40 -9.63 7.25 -24.20
CA ALA A 40 -9.38 7.87 -22.92
C ALA A 40 -8.68 9.23 -23.14
N ASN A 41 -9.17 10.16 -22.41
CA ASN A 41 -8.82 11.54 -22.16
C ASN A 41 -7.32 11.88 -22.34
N THR A 42 -7.09 13.09 -22.83
CA THR A 42 -5.81 13.75 -23.10
C THR A 42 -4.78 13.59 -21.97
N ALA A 43 -3.97 12.52 -22.07
CA ALA A 43 -2.73 12.42 -21.31
C ALA A 43 -1.74 13.48 -21.85
N GLU A 44 -1.10 14.23 -20.97
CA GLU A 44 0.00 15.12 -21.33
C GLU A 44 1.19 14.27 -21.79
N THR A 45 1.50 14.32 -23.08
CA THR A 45 2.73 13.72 -23.62
C THR A 45 3.90 14.69 -23.42
N THR A 46 5.03 14.16 -22.91
CA THR A 46 6.31 14.90 -22.87
C THR A 46 6.78 15.32 -24.27
N GLU A 47 7.73 16.26 -24.35
CA GLU A 47 8.46 16.57 -25.61
C GLU A 47 9.13 15.34 -26.25
N SER A 48 9.35 14.26 -25.48
CA SER A 48 9.89 12.96 -25.93
C SER A 48 8.83 12.01 -26.49
N GLY A 49 7.53 12.29 -26.33
CA GLY A 49 6.43 11.44 -26.81
C GLY A 49 6.13 10.22 -25.92
N VAL A 50 6.71 10.13 -24.73
CA VAL A 50 6.41 9.11 -23.73
C VAL A 50 5.18 9.51 -22.93
N TRP A 51 4.31 8.56 -22.65
CA TRP A 51 3.09 8.78 -21.86
C TRP A 51 3.46 9.02 -20.40
N GLN A 52 2.99 10.12 -19.80
CA GLN A 52 3.13 10.38 -18.37
C GLN A 52 1.86 9.96 -17.65
N LEU A 53 2.00 9.14 -16.63
CA LEU A 53 0.90 8.68 -15.77
C LEU A 53 0.99 9.37 -14.42
N THR A 54 -0.06 10.12 -14.09
CA THR A 54 -0.28 10.67 -12.75
C THR A 54 -0.89 9.63 -11.82
N PHE A 55 -0.84 9.87 -10.52
CA PHE A 55 -1.43 8.96 -9.53
C PHE A 55 -2.93 8.77 -9.74
N GLU A 56 -3.65 9.84 -10.07
CA GLU A 56 -5.10 9.81 -10.30
C GLU A 56 -5.46 8.97 -11.52
N GLU A 57 -4.73 9.12 -12.64
CA GLU A 57 -4.97 8.33 -13.87
C GLU A 57 -4.70 6.85 -13.65
N VAL A 58 -3.66 6.54 -12.88
CA VAL A 58 -3.31 5.15 -12.53
C VAL A 58 -4.35 4.53 -11.61
N LEU A 59 -4.87 5.30 -10.66
CA LEU A 59 -5.92 4.82 -9.76
C LEU A 59 -7.20 4.49 -10.54
N GLU A 60 -7.60 5.35 -11.49
CA GLU A 60 -8.74 5.12 -12.37
C GLU A 60 -8.57 3.82 -13.19
N LEU A 61 -7.39 3.61 -13.80
CA LEU A 61 -7.06 2.37 -14.52
C LEU A 61 -7.10 1.14 -13.62
N ALA A 62 -6.58 1.25 -12.40
CA ALA A 62 -6.59 0.15 -11.44
C ALA A 62 -8.02 -0.17 -10.96
N GLU A 63 -8.88 0.83 -10.76
CA GLU A 63 -10.29 0.63 -10.43
C GLU A 63 -11.04 -0.05 -11.57
N GLU A 64 -10.85 0.39 -12.81
CA GLU A 64 -11.47 -0.22 -14.00
C GLU A 64 -11.04 -1.67 -14.24
N ASN A 65 -9.83 -2.07 -13.81
CA ASN A 65 -9.30 -3.43 -13.99
C ASN A 65 -9.43 -4.30 -12.72
N SER A 66 -10.05 -3.77 -11.66
CA SER A 66 -10.14 -4.47 -10.38
C SER A 66 -11.22 -5.54 -10.35
N SER A 67 -10.82 -6.81 -10.42
CA SER A 67 -11.75 -7.94 -10.26
C SER A 67 -12.43 -7.98 -8.89
N ASP A 68 -11.81 -7.42 -7.85
CA ASP A 68 -12.40 -7.37 -6.52
C ASP A 68 -13.53 -6.33 -6.46
N LEU A 69 -13.39 -5.19 -7.13
CA LEU A 69 -14.46 -4.21 -7.27
C LEU A 69 -15.60 -4.74 -8.13
N ASP A 70 -15.30 -5.44 -9.23
CA ASP A 70 -16.30 -6.11 -10.08
C ASP A 70 -17.12 -7.12 -9.26
N ASN A 71 -16.46 -7.97 -8.46
CA ASN A 71 -17.13 -8.95 -7.59
C ASN A 71 -18.06 -8.27 -6.55
N VAL A 72 -17.64 -7.13 -5.99
CA VAL A 72 -18.45 -6.36 -5.05
C VAL A 72 -19.65 -5.73 -5.74
N ALA A 73 -19.48 -5.22 -6.98
CA ALA A 73 -20.55 -4.66 -7.80
C ALA A 73 -21.57 -5.73 -8.21
N GLU A 74 -21.13 -6.89 -8.70
CA GLU A 74 -22.01 -8.03 -9.03
C GLU A 74 -22.81 -8.50 -7.81
N LYS A 75 -22.18 -8.53 -6.64
CA LYS A 75 -22.88 -8.87 -5.39
C LYS A 75 -23.91 -7.81 -5.01
N ALA A 76 -23.63 -6.53 -5.26
CA ALA A 76 -24.60 -5.45 -5.02
C ALA A 76 -25.84 -5.59 -5.91
N GLU A 77 -25.66 -5.90 -7.21
CA GLU A 77 -26.75 -6.17 -8.14
C GLU A 77 -27.58 -7.38 -7.69
N TYR A 78 -26.93 -8.50 -7.37
CA TYR A 78 -27.61 -9.70 -6.87
C TYR A 78 -28.44 -9.42 -5.60
N LEU A 79 -27.91 -8.64 -4.66
CA LEU A 79 -28.65 -8.27 -3.44
C LEU A 79 -29.81 -7.33 -3.74
N GLN A 80 -29.70 -6.47 -4.75
CA GLN A 80 -30.78 -5.61 -5.21
C GLN A 80 -31.91 -6.43 -5.84
N ASP A 81 -31.61 -7.43 -6.67
CA ASP A 81 -32.58 -8.35 -7.25
C ASP A 81 -33.35 -9.11 -6.15
N LEU A 82 -32.64 -9.63 -5.15
CA LEU A 82 -33.28 -10.29 -4.01
C LEU A 82 -34.22 -9.35 -3.23
N LYS A 83 -33.87 -8.10 -3.10
CA LYS A 83 -34.70 -7.06 -2.48
C LYS A 83 -35.96 -6.81 -3.30
N GLU A 84 -35.84 -6.75 -4.63
CA GLU A 84 -36.98 -6.55 -5.54
C GLU A 84 -37.95 -7.75 -5.50
N ASP A 85 -37.43 -8.98 -5.49
CA ASP A 85 -38.21 -10.20 -5.34
C ASP A 85 -39.06 -10.18 -4.05
N ILE A 86 -38.48 -9.76 -2.94
CA ILE A 86 -39.22 -9.64 -1.67
C ILE A 86 -40.25 -8.51 -1.74
N TRP A 87 -39.92 -7.39 -2.36
CA TRP A 87 -40.84 -6.29 -2.54
C TRP A 87 -42.05 -6.70 -3.37
N ASP A 88 -41.89 -7.47 -4.41
CA ASP A 88 -42.97 -7.98 -5.27
C ASP A 88 -43.92 -8.92 -4.53
N ILE A 89 -43.39 -9.68 -3.56
CA ILE A 89 -44.17 -10.59 -2.72
C ILE A 89 -44.93 -9.83 -1.61
N THR A 90 -44.27 -8.87 -0.97
CA THR A 90 -44.74 -8.26 0.29
C THR A 90 -45.29 -6.85 0.13
N GLY A 91 -44.95 -6.16 -0.97
CA GLY A 91 -45.20 -4.73 -1.17
C GLY A 91 -44.41 -3.83 -0.24
N SER A 92 -43.38 -4.38 0.47
CA SER A 92 -42.57 -3.64 1.44
C SER A 92 -41.21 -4.33 1.62
N PHE A 93 -40.16 -3.54 1.82
CA PHE A 93 -38.84 -4.03 2.24
C PHE A 93 -38.44 -3.38 3.56
N SER A 94 -39.14 -3.77 4.63
CA SER A 94 -38.84 -3.32 5.99
C SER A 94 -39.29 -4.34 7.01
N VAL A 95 -38.53 -4.50 8.07
CA VAL A 95 -38.94 -5.28 9.26
C VAL A 95 -39.81 -4.38 10.11
N PRO A 96 -41.14 -4.60 10.17
CA PRO A 96 -42.00 -3.78 11.02
C PRO A 96 -41.76 -4.07 12.48
N THR A 97 -41.98 -3.06 13.32
CA THR A 97 -42.05 -3.26 14.75
C THR A 97 -43.38 -3.98 15.06
N VAL A 98 -43.34 -5.30 15.10
CA VAL A 98 -44.52 -6.14 15.34
C VAL A 98 -44.57 -6.65 16.79
N SER A 99 -45.77 -6.86 17.27
CA SER A 99 -45.96 -7.46 18.60
C SER A 99 -45.58 -8.95 18.59
N TYR A 100 -45.19 -9.48 19.74
CA TYR A 100 -44.82 -10.90 19.94
C TYR A 100 -45.78 -11.89 19.28
N GLN A 101 -47.08 -11.62 19.29
CA GLN A 101 -48.10 -12.51 18.74
C GLN A 101 -48.07 -12.60 17.21
N GLN A 102 -47.56 -11.59 16.51
CA GLN A 102 -47.42 -11.59 15.04
C GLN A 102 -46.21 -12.37 14.55
N TRP A 103 -45.22 -12.61 15.40
CA TRP A 103 -44.02 -13.41 15.10
C TRP A 103 -44.23 -14.93 15.24
N VAL A 104 -45.41 -15.37 15.66
CA VAL A 104 -45.71 -16.80 15.82
C VAL A 104 -46.12 -17.45 14.49
N ASP A 105 -46.39 -16.65 13.45
CA ASP A 105 -46.64 -17.16 12.10
C ASP A 105 -45.32 -17.44 11.39
N ASP A 106 -45.06 -18.72 11.08
CA ASP A 106 -43.80 -19.19 10.53
C ASP A 106 -43.50 -18.52 9.17
N ASP A 107 -44.52 -18.23 8.35
CA ASP A 107 -44.32 -17.59 7.03
C ASP A 107 -43.91 -16.12 7.20
N VAL A 108 -44.56 -15.36 8.11
CA VAL A 108 -44.19 -13.97 8.41
C VAL A 108 -42.79 -13.87 8.97
N TYR A 109 -42.45 -14.79 9.86
CA TYR A 109 -41.13 -14.87 10.47
C TYR A 109 -40.02 -15.13 9.41
N SER A 110 -40.25 -16.07 8.48
CA SER A 110 -39.29 -16.40 7.42
C SER A 110 -39.02 -15.17 6.53
N ILE A 111 -40.04 -14.43 6.12
CA ILE A 111 -39.92 -13.22 5.30
C ILE A 111 -39.11 -12.14 6.01
N TYR A 112 -39.42 -11.85 7.29
CA TYR A 112 -38.68 -10.82 8.03
C TYR A 112 -37.24 -11.19 8.30
N SER A 113 -36.95 -12.47 8.51
CA SER A 113 -35.60 -12.99 8.60
C SER A 113 -34.80 -12.79 7.30
N GLN A 114 -35.45 -13.02 6.15
CA GLN A 114 -34.84 -12.78 4.85
C GLN A 114 -34.59 -11.28 4.59
N ILE A 115 -35.56 -10.41 4.90
CA ILE A 115 -35.40 -8.95 4.80
C ILE A 115 -34.20 -8.48 5.64
N GLN A 116 -34.10 -8.95 6.90
CA GLN A 116 -32.98 -8.59 7.76
C GLN A 116 -31.64 -9.08 7.17
N SER A 117 -31.57 -10.31 6.72
CA SER A 117 -30.37 -10.90 6.14
C SER A 117 -29.91 -10.16 4.88
N ILE A 118 -30.84 -9.81 3.97
CA ILE A 118 -30.52 -9.06 2.74
C ILE A 118 -30.08 -7.63 3.09
N SER A 119 -30.81 -6.96 4.00
CA SER A 119 -30.48 -5.60 4.44
C SER A 119 -29.08 -5.53 5.07
N SER A 120 -28.75 -6.49 5.93
CA SER A 120 -27.44 -6.63 6.52
C SER A 120 -26.37 -6.89 5.44
N SER A 121 -26.64 -7.83 4.52
CA SER A 121 -25.70 -8.16 3.44
C SER A 121 -25.45 -6.97 2.51
N MET A 122 -26.46 -6.16 2.21
CA MET A 122 -26.30 -4.92 1.44
C MET A 122 -25.42 -3.90 2.17
N THR A 123 -25.63 -3.75 3.48
CA THR A 123 -24.83 -2.86 4.33
C THR A 123 -23.37 -3.33 4.41
N GLN A 124 -23.16 -4.62 4.62
CA GLN A 124 -21.83 -5.24 4.65
C GLN A 124 -21.12 -5.11 3.29
N ASN A 125 -21.85 -5.31 2.18
CA ASN A 125 -21.27 -5.20 0.84
C ASN A 125 -20.80 -3.76 0.55
N ARG A 126 -21.58 -2.75 0.95
CA ARG A 126 -21.17 -1.35 0.82
C ARG A 126 -19.90 -1.04 1.64
N TYR A 127 -19.77 -1.55 2.85
CA TYR A 127 -18.54 -1.38 3.63
C TYR A 127 -17.36 -2.12 2.99
N THR A 128 -17.61 -3.30 2.42
CA THR A 128 -16.59 -4.04 1.68
C THR A 128 -16.12 -3.26 0.46
N GLU A 129 -17.01 -2.63 -0.29
CA GLU A 129 -16.66 -1.77 -1.41
C GLU A 129 -15.70 -0.65 -1.02
N GLU A 130 -16.02 0.09 0.04
CA GLU A 130 -15.18 1.19 0.53
C GLU A 130 -13.80 0.69 0.99
N ILE A 131 -13.75 -0.43 1.73
CA ILE A 131 -12.48 -1.05 2.16
C ILE A 131 -11.67 -1.51 0.95
N THR A 132 -12.31 -2.09 -0.07
CA THR A 132 -11.64 -2.56 -1.29
C THR A 132 -11.05 -1.38 -2.07
N LYS A 133 -11.76 -0.26 -2.19
CA LYS A 133 -11.24 0.97 -2.83
C LYS A 133 -10.01 1.51 -2.08
N LEU A 134 -10.08 1.63 -0.76
CA LEU A 134 -8.95 2.08 0.06
C LEU A 134 -7.75 1.14 -0.05
N SER A 135 -7.98 -0.18 -0.08
CA SER A 135 -6.93 -1.18 -0.25
C SER A 135 -6.27 -1.09 -1.64
N LEU A 136 -7.07 -0.88 -2.69
CA LEU A 136 -6.57 -0.69 -4.05
C LEU A 136 -5.73 0.58 -4.16
N GLU A 137 -6.23 1.71 -3.64
CA GLU A 137 -5.50 2.98 -3.60
C GLU A 137 -4.17 2.83 -2.85
N SER A 138 -4.18 2.17 -1.69
CA SER A 138 -2.96 1.85 -0.94
C SER A 138 -1.97 1.00 -1.75
N THR A 139 -2.48 0.03 -2.51
CA THR A 139 -1.66 -0.83 -3.36
C THR A 139 -1.04 -0.05 -4.50
N VAL A 140 -1.82 0.79 -5.20
CA VAL A 140 -1.32 1.69 -6.24
C VAL A 140 -0.24 2.62 -5.68
N LYS A 141 -0.51 3.25 -4.54
CA LYS A 141 0.44 4.15 -3.86
C LYS A 141 1.74 3.43 -3.49
N SER A 142 1.65 2.19 -3.04
CA SER A 142 2.82 1.35 -2.73
C SER A 142 3.67 1.08 -3.98
N TYR A 143 3.06 0.72 -5.11
CA TYR A 143 3.78 0.52 -6.37
C TYR A 143 4.46 1.81 -6.85
N PHE A 144 3.73 2.94 -6.83
CA PHE A 144 4.30 4.23 -7.19
C PHE A 144 5.56 4.56 -6.39
N THR A 145 5.45 4.48 -5.07
CA THR A 145 6.55 4.83 -4.17
C THR A 145 7.71 3.84 -4.26
N SER A 146 7.43 2.54 -4.45
CA SER A 146 8.45 1.51 -4.63
C SER A 146 9.22 1.72 -5.93
N ILE A 147 8.53 1.81 -7.07
CA ILE A 147 9.15 1.98 -8.39
C ILE A 147 10.02 3.24 -8.42
N LEU A 148 9.50 4.39 -7.99
CA LEU A 148 10.25 5.65 -8.00
C LEU A 148 11.45 5.62 -7.04
N SER A 149 11.33 4.94 -5.90
CA SER A 149 12.43 4.73 -4.96
C SER A 149 13.52 3.84 -5.56
N ASP A 150 13.13 2.78 -6.26
CA ASP A 150 14.07 1.85 -6.89
C ASP A 150 14.73 2.46 -8.13
N GLU A 151 14.02 3.26 -8.92
CA GLU A 151 14.61 4.05 -10.00
C GLU A 151 15.66 5.05 -9.49
N SER A 152 15.36 5.77 -8.40
CA SER A 152 16.32 6.65 -7.75
C SER A 152 17.54 5.88 -7.22
N SER A 153 17.31 4.70 -6.63
CA SER A 153 18.37 3.81 -6.16
C SER A 153 19.23 3.26 -7.30
N LEU A 154 18.63 3.02 -8.46
CA LEU A 154 19.35 2.59 -9.67
C LEU A 154 20.29 3.67 -10.19
N GLU A 155 19.87 4.94 -10.18
CA GLU A 155 20.74 6.05 -10.60
C GLU A 155 21.95 6.19 -9.65
N VAL A 156 21.74 6.10 -8.33
CA VAL A 156 22.82 6.05 -7.33
C VAL A 156 23.76 4.87 -7.57
N ALA A 157 23.23 3.67 -7.83
CA ALA A 157 24.03 2.47 -8.09
C ALA A 157 24.84 2.57 -9.39
N LYS A 158 24.30 3.17 -10.47
CA LYS A 158 25.02 3.44 -11.70
C LYS A 158 26.21 4.37 -11.46
N LYS A 159 26.01 5.42 -10.69
CA LYS A 159 27.08 6.38 -10.36
C LYS A 159 28.14 5.75 -9.46
N GLU A 160 27.73 4.91 -8.48
CA GLU A 160 28.66 4.12 -7.68
C GLU A 160 29.50 3.19 -8.57
N ALA A 161 28.90 2.48 -9.52
CA ALA A 161 29.60 1.61 -10.45
C ALA A 161 30.63 2.40 -11.32
N GLU A 162 30.33 3.63 -11.70
CA GLU A 162 31.26 4.51 -12.42
C GLU A 162 32.46 4.93 -11.53
N VAL A 163 32.22 5.28 -10.27
CA VAL A 163 33.25 5.56 -9.25
C VAL A 163 34.15 4.34 -9.10
N LYS A 164 33.59 3.15 -8.88
CA LYS A 164 34.36 1.89 -8.72
C LYS A 164 35.15 1.53 -9.98
N LYS A 165 34.58 1.75 -11.18
CA LYS A 165 35.28 1.58 -12.45
C LYS A 165 36.50 2.48 -12.55
N THR A 166 36.35 3.74 -12.19
CA THR A 166 37.44 4.73 -12.21
C THR A 166 38.54 4.35 -11.24
N GLN A 167 38.18 3.91 -10.02
CA GLN A 167 39.14 3.41 -9.03
C GLN A 167 39.92 2.19 -9.51
N TYR A 168 39.21 1.23 -10.16
CA TYR A 168 39.84 0.04 -10.74
C TYR A 168 40.85 0.41 -11.87
N LEU A 169 40.49 1.31 -12.80
CA LEU A 169 41.37 1.78 -13.87
C LEU A 169 42.61 2.51 -13.34
N GLN A 170 42.44 3.33 -12.29
CA GLN A 170 43.57 3.95 -11.58
C GLN A 170 44.41 2.88 -10.86
N GLY A 171 43.78 1.87 -10.28
CA GLY A 171 44.45 0.71 -9.67
C GLY A 171 45.30 -0.05 -10.66
N GLN A 172 44.80 -0.33 -11.87
CA GLN A 172 45.56 -0.97 -12.94
C GLN A 172 46.83 -0.18 -13.28
N THR A 173 46.71 1.15 -13.34
CA THR A 173 47.86 2.03 -13.64
C THR A 173 48.90 1.99 -12.51
N LYS A 174 48.44 2.07 -11.26
CA LYS A 174 49.28 2.00 -10.06
C LYS A 174 49.99 0.64 -9.95
N ASN A 175 49.29 -0.47 -10.23
CA ASN A 175 49.87 -1.80 -10.23
C ASN A 175 50.99 -1.97 -11.28
N LYS A 176 50.75 -1.49 -12.50
CA LYS A 176 51.77 -1.48 -13.55
C LYS A 176 53.03 -0.70 -13.15
N MET A 177 52.88 0.31 -12.29
CA MET A 177 53.99 1.09 -11.73
C MET A 177 54.61 0.47 -10.47
N GLY A 178 54.07 -0.66 -10.01
CA GLY A 178 54.49 -1.32 -8.78
C GLY A 178 54.10 -0.61 -7.49
N LEU A 179 53.10 0.28 -7.53
CA LEU A 179 52.64 1.10 -6.40
C LEU A 179 51.58 0.39 -5.54
N ILE A 180 50.89 -0.60 -6.11
CA ILE A 180 49.97 -1.47 -5.37
C ILE A 180 50.21 -2.94 -5.72
N SER A 181 49.79 -3.86 -4.84
CA SER A 181 49.95 -5.29 -5.06
C SER A 181 48.89 -5.84 -6.02
N ASP A 182 49.15 -7.05 -6.59
CA ASP A 182 48.13 -7.77 -7.38
C ASP A 182 46.89 -8.14 -6.52
N TYR A 183 47.07 -8.27 -5.21
CA TYR A 183 45.95 -8.50 -4.30
C TYR A 183 45.04 -7.26 -4.22
N ASP A 184 45.61 -6.08 -4.04
CA ASP A 184 44.87 -4.82 -3.98
C ASP A 184 44.15 -4.57 -5.30
N LEU A 185 44.81 -4.85 -6.45
CA LEU A 185 44.18 -4.71 -7.77
C LEU A 185 42.97 -5.65 -7.90
N ARG A 186 43.06 -6.90 -7.45
CA ARG A 186 41.95 -7.84 -7.46
C ARG A 186 40.80 -7.39 -6.56
N THR A 187 41.08 -6.75 -5.45
CA THR A 187 40.06 -6.17 -4.58
C THR A 187 39.27 -5.10 -5.30
N LEU A 188 39.95 -4.14 -5.97
CA LEU A 188 39.30 -3.09 -6.76
C LEU A 188 38.49 -3.67 -7.93
N GLU A 189 39.01 -4.72 -8.59
CA GLU A 189 38.26 -5.42 -9.63
C GLU A 189 36.97 -6.06 -9.11
N THR A 190 37.03 -6.69 -7.93
CA THR A 190 35.87 -7.32 -7.29
C THR A 190 34.85 -6.26 -6.89
N GLU A 191 35.28 -5.16 -6.28
CA GLU A 191 34.37 -4.05 -5.92
C GLU A 191 33.65 -3.50 -7.15
N TYR A 192 34.35 -3.28 -8.26
CA TYR A 192 33.74 -2.82 -9.51
C TYR A 192 32.72 -3.84 -10.05
N LYS A 193 33.06 -5.12 -10.09
CA LYS A 193 32.14 -6.16 -10.54
C LYS A 193 30.89 -6.24 -9.67
N THR A 194 31.06 -6.18 -8.34
CA THR A 194 29.93 -6.17 -7.40
C THR A 194 29.01 -4.97 -7.63
N ALA A 195 29.56 -3.79 -7.90
CA ALA A 195 28.74 -2.61 -8.21
C ALA A 195 27.96 -2.79 -9.53
N VAL A 196 28.58 -3.38 -10.57
CA VAL A 196 27.88 -3.69 -11.83
C VAL A 196 26.80 -4.73 -11.62
N ASP A 197 27.05 -5.78 -10.85
CA ASP A 197 26.06 -6.81 -10.54
C ASP A 197 24.86 -6.23 -9.74
N ASN A 198 25.12 -5.23 -8.88
CA ASN A 198 24.07 -4.50 -8.16
C ASN A 198 23.17 -3.72 -9.12
N VAL A 199 23.74 -2.98 -10.08
CA VAL A 199 22.97 -2.28 -11.13
C VAL A 199 22.06 -3.25 -11.87
N GLN A 200 22.59 -4.38 -12.34
CA GLN A 200 21.80 -5.38 -13.06
C GLN A 200 20.70 -6.01 -12.20
N THR A 201 20.91 -6.10 -10.90
CA THR A 201 19.90 -6.64 -9.97
C THR A 201 18.74 -5.66 -9.80
N LEU A 202 19.06 -4.35 -9.64
CA LEU A 202 18.05 -3.30 -9.55
C LEU A 202 17.28 -3.15 -10.87
N GLU A 203 17.95 -3.18 -12.02
CA GLU A 203 17.27 -3.12 -13.33
C GLU A 203 16.23 -4.24 -13.49
N ARG A 204 16.56 -5.49 -13.07
CA ARG A 204 15.61 -6.60 -13.13
C ARG A 204 14.47 -6.45 -12.10
N ALA A 205 14.78 -5.96 -10.91
CA ALA A 205 13.75 -5.74 -9.89
C ALA A 205 12.72 -4.72 -10.36
N ILE A 206 13.18 -3.60 -10.91
CA ILE A 206 12.31 -2.56 -11.48
C ILE A 206 11.47 -3.12 -12.64
N GLU A 207 12.07 -3.93 -13.53
CA GLU A 207 11.33 -4.58 -14.62
C GLU A 207 10.22 -5.51 -14.10
N GLU A 208 10.49 -6.28 -13.03
CA GLU A 208 9.50 -7.15 -12.40
C GLU A 208 8.39 -6.34 -11.69
N GLU A 209 8.72 -5.22 -11.06
CA GLU A 209 7.75 -4.31 -10.45
C GLU A 209 6.84 -3.66 -11.50
N TYR A 210 7.39 -3.14 -12.59
CA TYR A 210 6.60 -2.61 -13.70
C TYR A 210 5.68 -3.67 -14.30
N ARG A 211 6.14 -4.90 -14.46
CA ARG A 211 5.29 -6.00 -14.96
C ARG A 211 4.11 -6.28 -14.02
N SER A 212 4.37 -6.32 -12.71
CA SER A 212 3.32 -6.53 -11.70
C SER A 212 2.34 -5.36 -11.66
N PHE A 213 2.86 -4.16 -11.82
CA PHE A 213 2.06 -2.95 -11.87
C PHE A 213 1.21 -2.88 -13.14
N ASN A 214 1.77 -3.20 -14.31
CA ASN A 214 1.02 -3.29 -15.57
C ASN A 214 -0.13 -4.30 -15.48
N GLN A 215 0.09 -5.43 -14.81
CA GLN A 215 -0.96 -6.41 -14.55
C GLN A 215 -2.08 -5.83 -13.68
N LEU A 216 -1.75 -5.04 -12.65
CA LEU A 216 -2.74 -4.36 -11.81
C LEU A 216 -3.57 -3.36 -12.62
N LEU A 217 -2.91 -2.62 -13.54
CA LEU A 217 -3.55 -1.60 -14.38
C LEU A 217 -4.27 -2.16 -15.63
N GLY A 218 -4.09 -3.45 -15.94
CA GLY A 218 -4.65 -4.05 -17.16
C GLY A 218 -4.01 -3.56 -18.46
N ILE A 219 -2.80 -3.01 -18.40
CA ILE A 219 -2.05 -2.51 -19.55
C ILE A 219 -0.99 -3.50 -20.02
N SER A 220 -0.57 -3.38 -21.29
CA SER A 220 0.44 -4.28 -21.86
C SER A 220 1.84 -4.01 -21.33
N ASP A 221 2.64 -5.06 -21.10
CA ASP A 221 4.04 -4.96 -20.69
C ASP A 221 4.94 -4.20 -21.70
N ASP A 222 4.48 -4.07 -22.96
CA ASP A 222 5.21 -3.32 -24.00
C ASP A 222 4.91 -1.81 -23.97
N THR A 223 4.07 -1.33 -23.02
CA THR A 223 3.70 0.08 -22.91
C THR A 223 4.79 0.85 -22.18
N GLU A 224 5.38 1.84 -22.85
CA GLU A 224 6.37 2.75 -22.25
C GLU A 224 5.67 3.97 -21.66
N TYR A 225 5.90 4.23 -20.36
CA TYR A 225 5.38 5.40 -19.64
C TYR A 225 6.34 5.82 -18.52
N GLU A 226 6.20 7.04 -18.07
CA GLU A 226 6.88 7.58 -16.89
C GLU A 226 5.88 7.86 -15.79
N LEU A 227 6.20 7.48 -14.55
CA LEU A 227 5.37 7.77 -13.40
C LEU A 227 5.67 9.17 -12.88
N LYS A 228 4.62 9.95 -12.66
CA LYS A 228 4.73 11.29 -12.07
C LYS A 228 4.01 11.32 -10.72
N TYR A 229 4.79 11.47 -9.65
CA TYR A 229 4.30 11.55 -8.29
C TYR A 229 4.97 12.70 -7.54
N ASP A 230 4.33 13.86 -7.59
CA ASP A 230 4.83 15.08 -6.95
C ASP A 230 4.35 15.10 -5.49
N VAL A 231 5.13 14.49 -4.58
CA VAL A 231 4.84 14.52 -3.14
C VAL A 231 5.74 15.54 -2.46
N GLU A 232 5.11 16.57 -1.89
CA GLU A 232 5.79 17.52 -1.02
C GLU A 232 5.69 17.09 0.44
N TYR A 233 6.83 17.04 1.12
CA TYR A 233 6.84 16.77 2.56
C TYR A 233 6.11 17.88 3.32
N THR A 234 5.12 17.46 4.11
CA THR A 234 4.41 18.34 5.04
C THR A 234 4.28 17.63 6.40
N PRO A 235 4.76 18.22 7.51
CA PRO A 235 4.61 17.62 8.82
C PRO A 235 3.14 17.35 9.14
N TYR A 236 2.84 16.17 9.66
CA TYR A 236 1.47 15.77 9.96
C TYR A 236 0.93 16.48 11.19
N ASN A 237 -0.18 17.18 11.02
CA ASN A 237 -0.86 17.86 12.11
C ASN A 237 -2.25 17.29 12.36
N MET A 238 -2.38 16.53 13.42
CA MET A 238 -3.65 15.92 13.81
C MET A 238 -4.77 16.94 14.09
N GLY A 239 -4.45 18.19 14.43
CA GLY A 239 -5.41 19.26 14.71
C GLY A 239 -6.29 19.08 15.95
N GLN A 240 -6.16 17.98 16.66
CA GLN A 240 -6.96 17.58 17.82
C GLN A 240 -6.18 16.67 18.77
N SER A 241 -6.73 16.36 19.95
CA SER A 241 -6.08 15.40 20.84
C SER A 241 -6.14 13.97 20.29
N MET A 242 -5.14 13.13 20.61
CA MET A 242 -5.09 11.71 20.23
C MET A 242 -6.38 10.98 20.58
N THR A 243 -6.92 11.19 21.79
CA THR A 243 -8.17 10.54 22.21
C THR A 243 -9.35 10.93 21.32
N GLN A 244 -9.46 12.20 20.92
CA GLN A 244 -10.53 12.64 20.02
C GLN A 244 -10.33 12.10 18.60
N TYR A 245 -9.09 12.05 18.14
CA TYR A 245 -8.75 11.49 16.84
C TYR A 245 -9.15 10.02 16.75
N ILE A 246 -8.73 9.21 17.73
CA ILE A 246 -9.08 7.79 17.81
C ILE A 246 -10.61 7.61 17.84
N GLN A 247 -11.31 8.36 18.67
CA GLN A 247 -12.78 8.26 18.74
C GLN A 247 -13.45 8.59 17.41
N ASN A 248 -12.98 9.62 16.71
CA ASN A 248 -13.51 9.99 15.41
C ASN A 248 -13.25 8.89 14.37
N LYS A 249 -12.03 8.35 14.35
CA LYS A 249 -11.67 7.27 13.42
C LYS A 249 -12.46 5.99 13.70
N LEU A 250 -12.57 5.53 14.94
CA LEU A 250 -13.38 4.36 15.31
C LEU A 250 -14.86 4.50 14.90
N ASN A 251 -15.40 5.73 14.88
CA ASN A 251 -16.79 5.97 14.47
C ASN A 251 -16.97 5.96 12.95
N THR A 252 -15.90 6.19 12.17
CA THR A 252 -15.96 6.24 10.70
C THR A 252 -15.42 4.98 10.04
N ASP A 253 -14.53 4.24 10.69
CA ASP A 253 -13.87 3.04 10.20
C ASP A 253 -14.86 1.96 9.74
N TYR A 254 -14.77 1.56 8.48
CA TYR A 254 -15.69 0.60 7.87
C TYR A 254 -15.51 -0.82 8.41
N THR A 255 -14.30 -1.21 8.85
CA THR A 255 -14.08 -2.52 9.46
C THR A 255 -14.78 -2.62 10.84
N ILE A 256 -14.76 -1.54 11.60
CA ILE A 256 -15.50 -1.42 12.85
C ILE A 256 -17.01 -1.43 12.59
N LYS A 257 -17.49 -0.69 11.58
CA LYS A 257 -18.91 -0.69 11.19
C LYS A 257 -19.41 -2.05 10.73
N GLN A 258 -18.58 -2.85 10.06
CA GLN A 258 -18.93 -4.25 9.73
C GLN A 258 -19.14 -5.09 11.01
N LEU A 259 -18.30 -4.90 12.02
CA LEU A 259 -18.44 -5.60 13.30
C LEU A 259 -19.64 -5.08 14.10
N GLU A 260 -19.96 -3.79 14.03
CA GLU A 260 -21.17 -3.22 14.61
C GLU A 260 -22.43 -3.83 13.97
N GLN A 261 -22.46 -3.95 12.64
CA GLN A 261 -23.54 -4.64 11.93
C GLN A 261 -23.67 -6.11 12.38
N ASN A 262 -22.56 -6.82 12.59
CA ASN A 262 -22.60 -8.19 13.10
C ASN A 262 -23.20 -8.27 14.52
N VAL A 263 -22.96 -7.27 15.37
CA VAL A 263 -23.60 -7.16 16.70
C VAL A 263 -25.09 -6.93 16.54
N ASP A 264 -25.52 -6.04 15.65
CA ASP A 264 -26.93 -5.75 15.39
C ASP A 264 -27.67 -7.00 14.87
N ASP A 265 -27.06 -7.76 13.97
CA ASP A 265 -27.61 -9.02 13.44
C ASP A 265 -27.73 -10.09 14.53
N ALA A 266 -26.71 -10.22 15.37
CA ALA A 266 -26.74 -11.15 16.50
C ALA A 266 -27.75 -10.71 17.56
N GLU A 267 -27.96 -9.41 17.78
CA GLU A 267 -28.99 -8.87 18.64
C GLU A 267 -30.40 -9.15 18.09
N PHE A 268 -30.61 -8.95 16.79
CA PHE A 268 -31.86 -9.32 16.14
C PHE A 268 -32.15 -10.81 16.34
N ASN A 269 -31.20 -11.70 16.07
CA ASN A 269 -31.34 -13.13 16.27
C ASN A 269 -31.67 -13.48 17.74
N LYS A 270 -30.99 -12.86 18.71
CA LYS A 270 -31.25 -13.05 20.13
C LYS A 270 -32.68 -12.62 20.52
N ASN A 271 -33.12 -11.48 20.02
CA ASN A 271 -34.38 -10.88 20.49
C ASN A 271 -35.61 -11.47 19.79
N TYR A 272 -35.49 -11.75 18.48
CA TYR A 272 -36.65 -12.17 17.67
C TYR A 272 -36.65 -13.66 17.34
N MET A 273 -35.50 -14.25 16.99
CA MET A 273 -35.39 -15.66 16.68
C MET A 273 -35.50 -16.59 17.88
N SER A 274 -35.19 -16.07 19.07
CA SER A 274 -35.31 -16.85 20.31
C SER A 274 -36.74 -17.04 20.78
N MET A 275 -37.69 -16.29 20.28
CA MET A 275 -39.10 -16.37 20.72
C MET A 275 -39.85 -17.61 20.21
N SER A 276 -39.45 -18.12 19.04
CA SER A 276 -40.04 -19.32 18.40
C SER A 276 -39.15 -20.57 18.54
N SER A 277 -38.01 -20.47 19.21
CA SER A 277 -36.97 -21.49 19.21
C SER A 277 -36.93 -22.34 20.49
N THR A 278 -36.26 -23.50 20.40
CA THR A 278 -35.95 -24.36 21.54
C THR A 278 -35.04 -23.65 22.54
N ASN A 279 -35.00 -24.08 23.79
CA ASN A 279 -34.07 -23.54 24.80
C ASN A 279 -32.62 -23.60 24.39
N SER A 280 -32.24 -24.60 23.60
CA SER A 280 -30.87 -24.72 23.03
C SER A 280 -30.58 -23.61 22.06
N GLN A 281 -31.47 -23.32 21.08
CA GLN A 281 -31.30 -22.26 20.09
C GLN A 281 -31.26 -20.87 20.76
N SER A 282 -32.10 -20.61 21.74
CA SER A 282 -32.08 -19.38 22.48
C SER A 282 -30.78 -19.16 23.25
N ALA A 283 -30.20 -20.22 23.82
CA ALA A 283 -28.88 -20.16 24.47
C ALA A 283 -27.76 -19.87 23.46
N THR A 284 -27.82 -20.49 22.29
CA THR A 284 -26.87 -20.25 21.19
C THR A 284 -26.91 -18.80 20.70
N ASN A 285 -28.12 -18.28 20.44
CA ASN A 285 -28.28 -16.90 19.96
C ASN A 285 -27.77 -15.86 20.99
N LYS A 286 -28.00 -16.14 22.27
CA LYS A 286 -27.47 -15.30 23.36
C LYS A 286 -25.94 -15.35 23.39
N TYR A 287 -25.35 -16.53 23.24
CA TYR A 287 -23.89 -16.69 23.20
C TYR A 287 -23.29 -15.94 22.00
N SER A 288 -23.84 -16.10 20.77
CA SER A 288 -23.38 -15.41 19.58
C SER A 288 -23.43 -13.88 19.70
N TYR A 289 -24.47 -13.35 20.38
CA TYR A 289 -24.53 -11.91 20.66
C TYR A 289 -23.42 -11.44 21.60
N GLU A 290 -23.14 -12.15 22.69
CA GLU A 290 -22.07 -11.79 23.62
C GLU A 290 -20.67 -11.96 22.94
N GLU A 291 -20.51 -12.96 22.08
CA GLU A 291 -19.31 -13.17 21.28
C GLU A 291 -19.08 -12.02 20.28
N ALA A 292 -20.11 -11.62 19.53
CA ALA A 292 -20.02 -10.49 18.60
C ALA A 292 -19.65 -9.18 19.33
N LYS A 293 -20.23 -8.91 20.49
CA LYS A 293 -19.87 -7.77 21.33
C LYS A 293 -18.43 -7.82 21.82
N SER A 294 -17.96 -9.00 22.23
CA SER A 294 -16.57 -9.18 22.66
C SER A 294 -15.61 -8.96 21.51
N THR A 295 -15.92 -9.48 20.32
CA THR A 295 -15.12 -9.28 19.10
C THR A 295 -15.04 -7.80 18.74
N LEU A 296 -16.18 -7.10 18.71
CA LEU A 296 -16.20 -5.65 18.43
C LEU A 296 -15.35 -4.87 19.44
N LYS A 297 -15.47 -5.22 20.75
CA LYS A 297 -14.69 -4.55 21.79
C LYS A 297 -13.19 -4.75 21.57
N THR A 298 -12.75 -5.99 21.36
CA THR A 298 -11.33 -6.30 21.11
C THR A 298 -10.84 -5.59 19.85
N ALA A 299 -11.61 -5.62 18.75
CA ALA A 299 -11.25 -4.92 17.52
C ALA A 299 -11.09 -3.40 17.72
N LYS A 300 -11.94 -2.77 18.54
CA LYS A 300 -11.79 -1.34 18.88
C LYS A 300 -10.53 -1.08 19.70
N GLU A 301 -10.21 -1.95 20.68
CA GLU A 301 -8.99 -1.84 21.49
C GLU A 301 -7.72 -2.04 20.62
N ASP A 302 -7.74 -3.02 19.73
CA ASP A 302 -6.61 -3.29 18.78
C ASP A 302 -6.44 -2.12 17.80
N LYS A 303 -7.53 -1.59 17.26
CA LYS A 303 -7.49 -0.44 16.34
C LYS A 303 -6.98 0.83 17.03
N GLU A 304 -7.38 1.07 18.29
CA GLU A 304 -6.85 2.17 19.09
C GLU A 304 -5.33 2.08 19.22
N LEU A 305 -4.80 0.88 19.52
CA LEU A 305 -3.36 0.65 19.59
C LEU A 305 -2.68 0.82 18.23
N ALA A 306 -3.29 0.32 17.14
CA ALA A 306 -2.77 0.46 15.79
C ALA A 306 -2.66 1.94 15.37
N ILE A 307 -3.68 2.76 15.65
CA ILE A 307 -3.67 4.21 15.37
C ILE A 307 -2.56 4.90 16.17
N GLN A 308 -2.39 4.57 17.46
CA GLN A 308 -1.31 5.14 18.28
C GLN A 308 0.07 4.78 17.73
N ASN A 309 0.27 3.52 17.32
CA ASN A 309 1.53 3.06 16.73
C ASN A 309 1.79 3.76 15.39
N ALA A 310 0.81 3.83 14.51
CA ALA A 310 0.94 4.51 13.21
C ALA A 310 1.30 6.00 13.40
N TYR A 311 0.69 6.68 14.35
CA TYR A 311 1.06 8.06 14.67
C TYR A 311 2.51 8.18 15.18
N ASN A 312 2.97 7.28 16.04
CA ASN A 312 4.35 7.26 16.50
C ASN A 312 5.33 7.01 15.34
N GLU A 313 4.96 6.15 14.38
CA GLU A 313 5.77 5.90 13.18
C GLU A 313 5.84 7.15 12.29
N VAL A 314 4.75 7.89 12.12
CA VAL A 314 4.76 9.20 11.43
C VAL A 314 5.72 10.16 12.11
N GLN A 315 5.66 10.29 13.45
CA GLN A 315 6.57 11.17 14.19
C GLN A 315 8.04 10.74 14.07
N GLU A 316 8.30 9.45 14.02
CA GLU A 316 9.67 8.94 13.83
C GLU A 316 10.17 9.27 12.41
N LEU A 317 9.33 9.15 11.38
CA LEU A 317 9.68 9.52 10.00
C LEU A 317 9.92 11.03 9.88
N GLU A 318 9.17 11.87 10.59
CA GLU A 318 9.44 13.33 10.66
C GLU A 318 10.82 13.63 11.28
N ASN A 319 11.20 12.95 12.35
CA ASN A 319 12.53 13.07 12.93
C ASN A 319 13.65 12.59 11.98
N GLN A 320 13.39 11.50 11.25
CA GLN A 320 14.30 10.98 10.23
C GLN A 320 14.45 11.95 9.07
N TYR A 321 13.35 12.59 8.62
CA TYR A 321 13.36 13.61 7.58
C TYR A 321 14.27 14.79 7.96
N GLU A 322 14.10 15.35 9.16
CA GLU A 322 14.98 16.43 9.64
C GLU A 322 16.45 16.02 9.69
N THR A 323 16.72 14.77 10.01
CA THR A 323 18.09 14.25 10.06
C THR A 323 18.66 14.06 8.66
N ALA A 324 17.87 13.49 7.73
CA ALA A 324 18.26 13.32 6.33
C ALA A 324 18.48 14.68 5.64
N GLN A 325 17.65 15.68 5.93
CA GLN A 325 17.82 17.03 5.41
C GLN A 325 19.15 17.67 5.86
N ARG A 326 19.53 17.51 7.14
CA ARG A 326 20.85 17.97 7.63
C ARG A 326 22.00 17.20 6.99
N ASN A 327 21.84 15.91 6.75
CA ASN A 327 22.84 15.09 6.07
C ASN A 327 23.03 15.55 4.62
N LEU A 328 21.94 15.83 3.92
CA LEU A 328 21.99 16.37 2.55
C LEU A 328 22.70 17.72 2.50
N GLU A 329 22.39 18.64 3.43
CA GLU A 329 23.09 19.93 3.52
C GLU A 329 24.59 19.76 3.76
N THR A 330 24.96 18.79 4.61
CA THR A 330 26.36 18.45 4.88
C THR A 330 27.04 17.85 3.63
N ALA A 331 26.37 16.95 2.91
CA ALA A 331 26.89 16.37 1.67
C ALA A 331 27.11 17.45 0.60
N LYS A 332 26.14 18.38 0.43
CA LYS A 332 26.27 19.52 -0.50
C LYS A 332 27.46 20.44 -0.12
N SER A 333 27.63 20.73 1.15
CA SER A 333 28.79 21.53 1.63
C SER A 333 30.13 20.83 1.39
N ASN A 334 30.17 19.48 1.54
CA ASN A 334 31.36 18.69 1.24
C ASN A 334 31.65 18.67 -0.27
N LEU A 335 30.64 18.61 -1.12
CA LEU A 335 30.81 18.72 -2.56
C LEU A 335 31.41 20.06 -2.97
N GLU A 336 30.87 21.17 -2.48
CA GLU A 336 31.43 22.52 -2.71
C GLU A 336 32.91 22.60 -2.30
N LEU A 337 33.27 22.00 -1.14
CA LEU A 337 34.66 21.93 -0.68
C LEU A 337 35.53 21.06 -1.60
N ALA A 338 35.00 19.93 -2.08
CA ALA A 338 35.70 19.04 -2.99
C ALA A 338 35.98 19.72 -4.33
N GLU A 339 35.03 20.43 -4.89
CA GLU A 339 35.14 21.22 -6.13
C GLU A 339 36.17 22.38 -5.97
N LEU A 340 36.09 23.10 -4.86
CA LEU A 340 37.07 24.17 -4.55
C LEU A 340 38.50 23.59 -4.48
N ASN A 341 38.69 22.47 -3.76
CA ASN A 341 40.00 21.83 -3.63
C ASN A 341 40.48 21.29 -4.98
N TYR A 342 39.59 20.78 -5.83
CA TYR A 342 39.90 20.36 -7.18
C TYR A 342 40.37 21.54 -8.05
N SER A 343 39.70 22.67 -7.97
CA SER A 343 40.09 23.89 -8.69
C SER A 343 41.46 24.41 -8.28
N LEU A 344 41.86 24.17 -7.04
CA LEU A 344 43.17 24.50 -6.47
C LEU A 344 44.25 23.42 -6.72
N GLY A 345 43.88 22.33 -7.42
CA GLY A 345 44.79 21.21 -7.72
C GLY A 345 45.11 20.34 -6.48
N ARG A 346 44.30 20.39 -5.43
CA ARG A 346 44.49 19.62 -4.16
C ARG A 346 43.72 18.31 -4.14
N ASN A 347 42.60 18.25 -4.85
CA ASN A 347 41.76 17.07 -5.04
C ASN A 347 41.85 16.56 -6.47
N THR A 348 41.52 15.30 -6.69
CA THR A 348 41.35 14.68 -8.02
C THR A 348 39.89 14.82 -8.50
N ALA A 349 39.65 14.64 -9.77
CA ALA A 349 38.30 14.56 -10.31
C ALA A 349 37.48 13.43 -9.63
N LEU A 350 38.14 12.30 -9.31
CA LEU A 350 37.49 11.20 -8.59
C LEU A 350 36.98 11.62 -7.18
N ASP A 351 37.68 12.53 -6.50
CA ASP A 351 37.24 13.01 -5.19
C ASP A 351 35.98 13.87 -5.32
N VAL A 352 35.83 14.64 -6.40
CA VAL A 352 34.61 15.38 -6.72
C VAL A 352 33.47 14.42 -7.04
N THR A 353 33.70 13.43 -7.92
CA THR A 353 32.67 12.44 -8.29
C THR A 353 32.16 11.63 -7.07
N LYS A 354 33.03 11.35 -6.10
CA LYS A 354 32.61 10.72 -4.85
C LYS A 354 31.71 11.64 -4.00
N ALA A 355 32.07 12.93 -3.91
CA ALA A 355 31.25 13.89 -3.18
C ALA A 355 29.90 14.14 -3.89
N GLU A 356 29.85 14.05 -5.22
CA GLU A 356 28.60 14.05 -5.98
C GLU A 356 27.75 12.80 -5.67
N LEU A 357 28.38 11.61 -5.59
CA LEU A 357 27.70 10.38 -5.18
C LEU A 357 27.12 10.50 -3.78
N ASP A 358 27.89 11.04 -2.80
CA ASP A 358 27.42 11.27 -1.43
C ASP A 358 26.18 12.18 -1.40
N VAL A 359 26.07 13.17 -2.29
CA VAL A 359 24.88 14.04 -2.43
C VAL A 359 23.71 13.25 -2.98
N GLU A 360 23.88 12.47 -4.04
CA GLU A 360 22.80 11.66 -4.61
C GLU A 360 22.29 10.60 -3.65
N GLU A 361 23.17 9.94 -2.88
CA GLU A 361 22.79 9.01 -1.81
C GLU A 361 21.94 9.71 -0.74
N ALA A 362 22.30 10.93 -0.37
CA ALA A 362 21.55 11.72 0.61
C ALA A 362 20.20 12.19 0.06
N GLU A 363 20.12 12.58 -1.23
CA GLU A 363 18.88 12.93 -1.91
C GLU A 363 17.94 11.72 -2.04
N ASN A 364 18.46 10.57 -2.46
CA ASN A 364 17.69 9.33 -2.51
C ASN A 364 17.13 8.95 -1.12
N THR A 365 17.97 9.01 -0.08
CA THR A 365 17.53 8.74 1.30
C THR A 365 16.40 9.67 1.73
N LEU A 366 16.50 10.97 1.41
CA LEU A 366 15.47 11.94 1.73
C LEU A 366 14.16 11.64 0.99
N SER A 367 14.21 11.32 -0.29
CA SER A 367 13.03 10.96 -1.10
C SER A 367 12.33 9.71 -0.57
N GLN A 368 13.08 8.67 -0.19
CA GLN A 368 12.53 7.45 0.40
C GLN A 368 11.79 7.72 1.72
N ILE A 369 12.33 8.64 2.55
CA ILE A 369 11.66 9.06 3.79
C ILE A 369 10.37 9.82 3.47
N VAL A 370 10.36 10.69 2.46
CA VAL A 370 9.16 11.43 2.03
C VAL A 370 8.07 10.45 1.58
N TYR A 371 8.40 9.48 0.74
CA TYR A 371 7.43 8.46 0.28
C TYR A 371 6.92 7.59 1.44
N SER A 372 7.80 7.20 2.35
CA SER A 372 7.42 6.42 3.54
C SER A 372 6.51 7.21 4.47
N HIS A 373 6.79 8.50 4.66
CA HIS A 373 5.96 9.41 5.45
C HIS A 373 4.57 9.58 4.84
N ASP A 374 4.50 9.85 3.53
CA ASP A 374 3.24 10.02 2.81
C ASP A 374 2.37 8.75 2.90
N MET A 375 2.96 7.56 2.72
CA MET A 375 2.26 6.29 2.88
C MET A 375 1.76 6.08 4.33
N LYS A 376 2.57 6.43 5.34
CA LYS A 376 2.16 6.28 6.74
C LYS A 376 1.08 7.27 7.15
N VAL A 377 1.13 8.48 6.66
CA VAL A 377 0.06 9.48 6.84
C VAL A 377 -1.23 8.97 6.19
N TYR A 378 -1.16 8.45 4.96
CA TYR A 378 -2.31 7.85 4.28
C TYR A 378 -2.93 6.71 5.08
N GLN A 379 -2.11 5.77 5.61
CA GLN A 379 -2.59 4.69 6.47
C GLN A 379 -3.19 5.19 7.78
N LEU A 380 -2.63 6.24 8.37
CA LEU A 380 -3.17 6.85 9.59
C LEU A 380 -4.52 7.53 9.32
N GLU A 381 -4.70 8.13 8.14
CA GLU A 381 -5.95 8.75 7.73
C GLU A 381 -7.00 7.73 7.28
N SER A 382 -6.59 6.61 6.72
CA SER A 382 -7.43 5.49 6.29
C SER A 382 -7.23 4.30 7.22
N THR A 383 -7.85 4.38 8.41
CA THR A 383 -7.61 3.42 9.50
C THR A 383 -8.02 1.99 9.18
N GLU A 384 -8.82 1.77 8.16
CA GLU A 384 -9.16 0.46 7.60
C GLU A 384 -7.92 -0.34 7.20
N LEU A 385 -6.83 0.35 6.87
CA LEU A 385 -5.54 -0.22 6.45
C LEU A 385 -4.59 -0.56 7.62
N LEU A 386 -4.98 -0.23 8.86
CA LEU A 386 -4.18 -0.46 10.08
C LEU A 386 -4.52 -1.78 10.77
#